data_0652d2f4cdc641cab24f78f784a6e733
#
_entry.id   0652d2f4cdc641cab24f78f784a6e733
#
_cell.length_a   1.000
_cell.length_b   1.000
_cell.length_c   1.000
_cell.angle_alpha   90.00
_cell.angle_beta   90.00
_cell.angle_gamma   90.00
#
_symmetry.space_group_name_H-M   'P 1'
#
loop_
_entity.id
_entity.type
_entity.pdbx_description
1 polymer ?
#
loop_
_entity_poly.entity_id
_entity_poly.type
_entity_poly.pdbx_seq_one_letter_code
_entity_poly.pdbx_strand_id
1 'polypeptide(L)'
;MFDFRKISFEDKEWITKCLAVSDFRGAEYCFANNMAWQRLNDTVITHHGDFYISCSFEDGQPYFTFPAGVKIDVEGKEKYIRLFDELKEYVSAQGKPLIVSSVTDDNLSWIKEYYGDKIICEYDRDSSDYIYNASDLIELKGKKYHGKRNHIKRFMDEPWEYRELTDKEIDSCIEFSAEFYNKNDNADDPSAVVEQYAIDLFLTNMDRLGLKGAVLYRNDKMTGFTVGEQINSDTFVVHIEKALADVQGAYPMLCSQFASHNAKDLSFINREEDLGLSLIHISEPTR
;
A
#
# COMPACT_ATOMS: atom_id res chain seq x y z
N MET A 1 -22.14 -9.88 17.64
CA MET A 1 -21.12 -10.95 17.54
C MET A 1 -20.38 -10.71 16.23
N PHE A 2 -19.06 -10.68 16.25
CA PHE A 2 -18.24 -10.49 15.03
C PHE A 2 -18.16 -11.81 14.25
N ASP A 3 -18.34 -11.74 12.93
CA ASP A 3 -18.24 -12.88 12.01
C ASP A 3 -17.03 -12.62 11.08
N PHE A 4 -15.85 -13.03 11.54
CA PHE A 4 -14.61 -12.87 10.81
C PHE A 4 -14.40 -13.96 9.79
N ARG A 5 -14.07 -13.60 8.56
CA ARG A 5 -13.79 -14.49 7.44
C ARG A 5 -12.72 -13.93 6.50
N LYS A 6 -12.21 -14.76 5.62
CA LYS A 6 -11.29 -14.31 4.57
C LYS A 6 -11.99 -13.33 3.61
N ILE A 7 -11.24 -12.35 3.13
CA ILE A 7 -11.69 -11.41 2.11
C ILE A 7 -11.84 -12.11 0.76
N SER A 8 -12.85 -11.72 0.00
CA SER A 8 -13.11 -12.19 -1.35
C SER A 8 -13.45 -11.04 -2.30
N PHE A 9 -13.48 -11.30 -3.60
CA PHE A 9 -13.81 -10.27 -4.57
C PHE A 9 -15.24 -9.72 -4.44
N GLU A 10 -16.16 -10.51 -3.91
CA GLU A 10 -17.54 -10.11 -3.65
C GLU A 10 -17.64 -9.01 -2.59
N ASP A 11 -16.58 -8.82 -1.81
CA ASP A 11 -16.51 -7.82 -0.75
C ASP A 11 -16.14 -6.43 -1.26
N LYS A 12 -15.64 -6.32 -2.49
CA LYS A 12 -15.08 -5.08 -3.02
C LYS A 12 -16.04 -3.89 -2.88
N GLU A 13 -17.29 -4.07 -3.24
CA GLU A 13 -18.23 -2.95 -3.29
C GLU A 13 -18.47 -2.34 -1.92
N TRP A 14 -18.75 -3.15 -0.91
CA TRP A 14 -19.05 -2.63 0.43
C TRP A 14 -17.78 -2.16 1.15
N ILE A 15 -16.63 -2.84 0.99
CA ILE A 15 -15.35 -2.40 1.56
C ILE A 15 -14.96 -1.04 0.98
N THR A 16 -14.98 -0.89 -0.34
CA THR A 16 -14.64 0.39 -1.00
C THR A 16 -15.55 1.53 -0.51
N LYS A 17 -16.84 1.26 -0.27
CA LYS A 17 -17.75 2.27 0.31
C LYS A 17 -17.33 2.67 1.72
N CYS A 18 -16.99 1.73 2.59
CA CYS A 18 -16.51 2.01 3.94
C CYS A 18 -15.20 2.82 3.91
N LEU A 19 -14.22 2.40 3.08
CA LEU A 19 -12.94 3.08 2.96
C LEU A 19 -13.09 4.52 2.47
N ALA A 20 -13.96 4.77 1.49
CA ALA A 20 -14.25 6.10 0.97
C ALA A 20 -14.86 7.05 2.02
N VAL A 21 -15.61 6.53 2.99
CA VAL A 21 -16.17 7.36 4.10
C VAL A 21 -15.07 7.85 5.03
N SER A 22 -14.10 7.00 5.35
CA SER A 22 -13.00 7.33 6.26
C SER A 22 -11.89 8.15 5.61
N ASP A 23 -11.69 8.01 4.30
CA ASP A 23 -10.74 8.79 3.50
C ASP A 23 -9.28 8.71 4.00
N PHE A 24 -8.85 7.55 4.55
CA PHE A 24 -7.52 7.34 5.09
C PHE A 24 -6.48 7.16 3.99
N ARG A 25 -5.20 7.47 4.30
CA ARG A 25 -4.07 7.47 3.34
C ARG A 25 -3.17 6.23 3.42
N GLY A 26 -3.32 5.39 4.44
CA GLY A 26 -2.50 4.18 4.60
C GLY A 26 -2.80 3.14 3.52
N ALA A 27 -1.79 2.40 3.08
CA ALA A 27 -1.93 1.37 2.05
C ALA A 27 -2.88 0.24 2.47
N GLU A 28 -3.01 -0.01 3.76
CA GLU A 28 -3.96 -0.95 4.35
C GLU A 28 -5.44 -0.56 4.12
N TYR A 29 -5.72 0.68 3.70
CA TYR A 29 -7.06 1.18 3.41
C TYR A 29 -7.42 1.11 1.93
N CYS A 30 -6.90 0.12 1.20
CA CYS A 30 -7.39 -0.21 -0.13
C CYS A 30 -7.76 -1.69 -0.27
N PHE A 31 -8.75 -1.95 -1.12
CA PHE A 31 -9.27 -3.30 -1.31
C PHE A 31 -8.23 -4.22 -1.97
N ALA A 32 -7.50 -3.71 -2.96
CA ALA A 32 -6.53 -4.52 -3.69
C ALA A 32 -5.39 -5.01 -2.79
N ASN A 33 -4.87 -4.12 -1.93
CA ASN A 33 -3.82 -4.47 -0.98
C ASN A 33 -4.31 -5.55 0.01
N ASN A 34 -5.49 -5.36 0.61
CA ASN A 34 -6.07 -6.36 1.52
C ASN A 34 -6.31 -7.72 0.84
N MET A 35 -6.70 -7.74 -0.44
CA MET A 35 -6.83 -8.98 -1.23
C MET A 35 -5.50 -9.68 -1.45
N ALA A 36 -4.45 -8.92 -1.79
CA ALA A 36 -3.15 -9.48 -2.13
C ALA A 36 -2.43 -10.05 -0.89
N TRP A 37 -2.43 -9.30 0.20
CA TRP A 37 -1.61 -9.59 1.38
C TRP A 37 -2.31 -10.40 2.49
N GLN A 38 -3.59 -10.75 2.34
CA GLN A 38 -4.35 -11.48 3.37
C GLN A 38 -3.71 -12.81 3.81
N ARG A 39 -2.84 -13.39 2.98
CA ARG A 39 -2.17 -14.67 3.29
C ARG A 39 -0.93 -14.51 4.16
N LEU A 40 -0.28 -13.33 4.14
CA LEU A 40 0.95 -13.10 4.87
C LEU A 40 0.72 -13.24 6.39
N ASN A 41 -0.31 -12.55 6.91
CA ASN A 41 -0.60 -12.48 8.32
C ASN A 41 -1.97 -13.10 8.67
N ASP A 42 -2.42 -14.05 7.87
CA ASP A 42 -3.70 -14.76 8.03
C ASP A 42 -4.91 -13.83 8.23
N THR A 43 -4.87 -12.66 7.57
CA THR A 43 -5.85 -11.58 7.73
C THR A 43 -7.27 -12.04 7.47
N VAL A 44 -8.19 -11.64 8.32
CA VAL A 44 -9.63 -11.84 8.21
C VAL A 44 -10.36 -10.51 8.33
N ILE A 45 -11.56 -10.44 7.80
CA ILE A 45 -12.39 -9.23 7.80
C ILE A 45 -13.77 -9.49 8.36
N THR A 46 -14.43 -8.42 8.84
CA THR A 46 -15.85 -8.43 9.14
C THR A 46 -16.50 -7.09 8.81
N HIS A 47 -17.79 -7.12 8.49
CA HIS A 47 -18.65 -5.95 8.38
C HIS A 47 -19.49 -5.85 9.65
N HIS A 48 -19.25 -4.83 10.48
CA HIS A 48 -19.97 -4.67 11.74
C HIS A 48 -20.59 -3.26 11.85
N GLY A 49 -21.90 -3.18 11.76
CA GLY A 49 -22.59 -1.90 11.65
C GLY A 49 -22.15 -1.14 10.39
N ASP A 50 -21.62 0.08 10.61
CA ASP A 50 -21.07 0.92 9.53
C ASP A 50 -19.58 0.64 9.27
N PHE A 51 -18.94 -0.27 10.03
CA PHE A 51 -17.51 -0.46 10.01
C PHE A 51 -17.05 -1.61 9.13
N TYR A 52 -15.99 -1.36 8.36
CA TYR A 52 -15.06 -2.35 7.87
C TYR A 52 -13.98 -2.57 8.92
N ILE A 53 -13.77 -3.82 9.32
CA ILE A 53 -12.78 -4.21 10.32
C ILE A 53 -11.94 -5.31 9.70
N SER A 54 -10.61 -5.11 9.65
CA SER A 54 -9.63 -6.15 9.34
C SER A 54 -8.84 -6.53 10.57
N CYS A 55 -8.45 -7.79 10.64
CA CYS A 55 -7.68 -8.36 11.75
C CYS A 55 -6.64 -9.32 11.20
N SER A 56 -5.39 -9.10 11.52
CA SER A 56 -4.27 -10.01 11.27
C SER A 56 -3.84 -10.73 12.55
N PHE A 57 -3.04 -11.77 12.41
CA PHE A 57 -2.58 -12.57 13.55
C PHE A 57 -1.07 -12.72 13.52
N GLU A 58 -0.44 -12.47 14.69
CA GLU A 58 0.96 -12.75 14.96
C GLU A 58 1.05 -13.59 16.24
N ASP A 59 1.62 -14.78 16.14
CA ASP A 59 1.68 -15.75 17.25
C ASP A 59 0.31 -15.99 17.94
N GLY A 60 -0.74 -15.92 17.13
CA GLY A 60 -2.12 -16.08 17.58
C GLY A 60 -2.71 -14.86 18.30
N GLN A 61 -1.96 -13.76 18.48
CA GLN A 61 -2.47 -12.48 18.96
C GLN A 61 -3.16 -11.73 17.81
N PRO A 62 -4.43 -11.32 17.97
CA PRO A 62 -5.11 -10.49 16.96
C PRO A 62 -4.64 -9.03 17.00
N TYR A 63 -4.37 -8.48 15.82
CA TYR A 63 -4.07 -7.07 15.56
C TYR A 63 -5.15 -6.51 14.64
N PHE A 64 -5.90 -5.56 15.13
CA PHE A 64 -6.95 -4.92 14.34
C PHE A 64 -6.39 -3.67 13.68
N THR A 65 -6.46 -3.58 12.35
CA THR A 65 -6.26 -2.29 11.66
C THR A 65 -7.31 -1.32 12.16
N PHE A 66 -6.94 -0.04 12.39
CA PHE A 66 -7.89 0.96 12.84
C PHE A 66 -9.12 0.96 11.91
N PRO A 67 -10.33 0.71 12.43
CA PRO A 67 -11.51 0.44 11.60
C PRO A 67 -11.87 1.59 10.67
N ALA A 68 -12.41 1.29 9.50
CA ALA A 68 -12.88 2.28 8.54
C ALA A 68 -14.40 2.18 8.33
N GLY A 69 -15.03 3.21 7.77
CA GLY A 69 -16.46 3.24 7.44
C GLY A 69 -17.24 4.34 8.14
N VAL A 70 -16.62 5.03 9.11
CA VAL A 70 -17.25 6.11 9.86
C VAL A 70 -16.35 7.34 9.84
N LYS A 71 -16.93 8.53 9.61
CA LYS A 71 -16.19 9.80 9.70
C LYS A 71 -15.80 10.09 11.14
N ILE A 72 -14.64 10.72 11.33
CA ILE A 72 -14.12 11.08 12.66
C ILE A 72 -14.58 12.49 13.03
N ASP A 73 -15.89 12.63 13.24
CA ASP A 73 -16.52 13.77 13.89
C ASP A 73 -16.97 13.40 15.32
N VAL A 74 -17.75 14.25 15.96
CA VAL A 74 -18.20 14.01 17.35
C VAL A 74 -19.01 12.72 17.46
N GLU A 75 -19.98 12.49 16.58
CA GLU A 75 -20.82 11.30 16.57
C GLU A 75 -19.99 10.04 16.20
N GLY A 76 -19.11 10.20 15.23
CA GLY A 76 -18.23 9.12 14.79
C GLY A 76 -17.29 8.64 15.89
N LYS A 77 -16.67 9.55 16.64
CA LYS A 77 -15.80 9.19 17.79
C LYS A 77 -16.56 8.34 18.82
N GLU A 78 -17.81 8.68 19.11
CA GLU A 78 -18.65 7.86 20.00
C GLU A 78 -18.92 6.47 19.41
N LYS A 79 -19.12 6.35 18.09
CA LYS A 79 -19.26 5.04 17.43
C LYS A 79 -17.98 4.22 17.54
N TYR A 80 -16.80 4.84 17.33
CA TYR A 80 -15.50 4.17 17.49
C TYR A 80 -15.28 3.70 18.95
N ILE A 81 -15.61 4.50 19.94
CA ILE A 81 -15.48 4.12 21.35
C ILE A 81 -16.32 2.88 21.64
N ARG A 82 -17.59 2.87 21.22
CA ARG A 82 -18.46 1.68 21.37
C ARG A 82 -17.87 0.45 20.67
N LEU A 83 -17.37 0.61 19.46
CA LEU A 83 -16.73 -0.48 18.73
C LEU A 83 -15.50 -1.02 19.45
N PHE A 84 -14.65 -0.13 19.99
CA PHE A 84 -13.47 -0.58 20.74
C PHE A 84 -13.85 -1.32 22.03
N ASP A 85 -14.89 -0.91 22.72
CA ASP A 85 -15.41 -1.64 23.88
C ASP A 85 -15.92 -3.04 23.49
N GLU A 86 -16.66 -3.16 22.39
CA GLU A 86 -17.12 -4.45 21.85
C GLU A 86 -15.97 -5.35 21.41
N LEU A 87 -14.96 -4.80 20.69
CA LEU A 87 -13.76 -5.54 20.30
C LEU A 87 -12.95 -6.00 21.52
N LYS A 88 -12.84 -5.14 22.55
CA LYS A 88 -12.17 -5.48 23.80
C LYS A 88 -12.86 -6.65 24.50
N GLU A 89 -14.20 -6.64 24.59
CA GLU A 89 -14.96 -7.76 25.15
C GLU A 89 -14.73 -9.04 24.33
N TYR A 90 -14.75 -8.94 23.01
CA TYR A 90 -14.53 -10.06 22.11
C TYR A 90 -13.16 -10.74 22.30
N VAL A 91 -12.08 -9.96 22.37
CA VAL A 91 -10.72 -10.54 22.57
C VAL A 91 -10.46 -10.95 24.01
N SER A 92 -11.04 -10.24 25.00
CA SER A 92 -10.90 -10.59 26.42
C SER A 92 -11.53 -11.95 26.74
N ALA A 93 -12.64 -12.31 26.06
CA ALA A 93 -13.24 -13.64 26.16
C ALA A 93 -12.29 -14.76 25.68
N GLN A 94 -11.26 -14.42 24.91
CA GLN A 94 -10.21 -15.33 24.44
C GLN A 94 -8.92 -15.22 25.28
N GLY A 95 -8.92 -14.42 26.35
CA GLY A 95 -7.76 -14.19 27.20
C GLY A 95 -6.69 -13.30 26.59
N LYS A 96 -7.07 -12.42 25.61
CA LYS A 96 -6.14 -11.58 24.84
C LYS A 96 -6.41 -10.09 25.04
N PRO A 97 -5.40 -9.22 24.96
CA PRO A 97 -5.59 -7.77 24.92
C PRO A 97 -6.17 -7.33 23.56
N LEU A 98 -6.86 -6.19 23.55
CA LEU A 98 -7.17 -5.50 22.31
C LEU A 98 -5.94 -4.72 21.84
N ILE A 99 -5.48 -4.99 20.60
CA ILE A 99 -4.42 -4.25 19.95
C ILE A 99 -5.01 -3.66 18.66
N VAL A 100 -4.86 -2.34 18.49
CA VAL A 100 -5.28 -1.62 17.28
C VAL A 100 -4.05 -0.98 16.65
N SER A 101 -3.74 -1.35 15.42
CA SER A 101 -2.63 -0.84 14.61
C SER A 101 -3.09 0.26 13.64
N SER A 102 -2.15 0.86 12.92
CA SER A 102 -2.42 1.89 11.89
C SER A 102 -3.17 3.11 12.43
N VAL A 103 -2.92 3.46 13.69
CA VAL A 103 -3.53 4.62 14.33
C VAL A 103 -2.70 5.86 14.01
N THR A 104 -3.23 6.77 13.21
CA THR A 104 -2.57 8.05 12.89
C THR A 104 -2.50 8.97 14.12
N ASP A 105 -1.58 9.96 14.11
CA ASP A 105 -1.44 10.92 15.21
C ASP A 105 -2.75 11.68 15.51
N ASP A 106 -3.52 12.03 14.47
CA ASP A 106 -4.81 12.69 14.63
C ASP A 106 -5.80 11.80 15.38
N ASN A 107 -5.85 10.51 15.02
CA ASN A 107 -6.70 9.54 15.69
C ASN A 107 -6.22 9.22 17.10
N LEU A 108 -4.91 9.08 17.28
CA LEU A 108 -4.32 8.82 18.58
C LEU A 108 -4.61 9.95 19.57
N SER A 109 -4.66 11.20 19.12
CA SER A 109 -4.90 12.36 19.98
C SER A 109 -6.24 12.28 20.71
N TRP A 110 -7.35 12.03 20.01
CA TRP A 110 -8.67 11.93 20.66
C TRP A 110 -8.86 10.60 21.42
N ILE A 111 -8.19 9.52 20.99
CA ILE A 111 -8.19 8.24 21.70
C ILE A 111 -7.51 8.43 23.08
N LYS A 112 -6.36 9.10 23.13
CA LYS A 112 -5.68 9.45 24.38
C LYS A 112 -6.52 10.36 25.28
N GLU A 113 -7.21 11.33 24.69
CA GLU A 113 -8.10 12.21 25.43
C GLU A 113 -9.21 11.42 26.14
N TYR A 114 -9.76 10.40 25.47
CA TYR A 114 -10.84 9.59 26.03
C TYR A 114 -10.37 8.52 27.03
N TYR A 115 -9.34 7.76 26.67
CA TYR A 115 -8.92 6.61 27.47
C TYR A 115 -7.87 6.95 28.54
N GLY A 116 -7.13 8.06 28.41
CA GLY A 116 -6.08 8.48 29.33
C GLY A 116 -5.01 7.41 29.53
N ASP A 117 -4.68 7.14 30.79
CA ASP A 117 -3.64 6.16 31.17
C ASP A 117 -4.08 4.68 31.01
N LYS A 118 -5.28 4.43 30.45
CA LYS A 118 -5.79 3.06 30.26
C LYS A 118 -5.26 2.39 28.99
N ILE A 119 -4.53 3.13 28.17
CA ILE A 119 -3.93 2.63 26.92
C ILE A 119 -2.42 2.76 26.94
N ILE A 120 -1.75 1.84 26.26
CA ILE A 120 -0.32 1.90 25.95
C ILE A 120 -0.21 2.20 24.46
N CYS A 121 0.67 3.14 24.11
CA CYS A 121 0.91 3.53 22.72
C CYS A 121 2.37 3.22 22.41
N GLU A 122 2.58 2.46 21.35
CA GLU A 122 3.89 2.16 20.81
C GLU A 122 3.97 2.75 19.39
N TYR A 123 5.12 3.32 19.05
CA TYR A 123 5.39 3.80 17.71
C TYR A 123 6.27 2.80 16.99
N ASP A 124 5.73 2.25 15.91
CA ASP A 124 6.47 1.36 15.02
C ASP A 124 6.81 2.11 13.73
N ARG A 125 8.11 2.39 13.56
CA ARG A 125 8.59 3.06 12.36
C ARG A 125 8.61 2.14 11.15
N ASP A 126 8.88 0.87 11.36
CA ASP A 126 9.09 -0.07 10.27
C ASP A 126 7.78 -0.41 9.56
N SER A 127 6.65 -0.28 10.27
CA SER A 127 5.29 -0.41 9.73
C SER A 127 4.69 0.92 9.23
N SER A 128 5.53 1.92 8.94
CA SER A 128 5.05 3.24 8.49
C SER A 128 5.21 3.42 7.00
N ASP A 129 4.13 3.83 6.33
CA ASP A 129 4.13 4.14 4.90
C ASP A 129 5.02 5.34 4.55
N TYR A 130 5.67 5.25 3.40
CA TYR A 130 6.39 6.37 2.78
C TYR A 130 5.44 7.23 1.94
N ILE A 131 4.99 8.36 2.50
CA ILE A 131 4.09 9.30 1.81
C ILE A 131 4.88 10.50 1.29
N TYR A 132 4.76 10.77 0.00
CA TYR A 132 5.41 11.87 -0.71
C TYR A 132 4.38 12.87 -1.22
N ASN A 133 4.74 14.17 -1.30
CA ASN A 133 3.98 15.09 -2.13
C ASN A 133 4.03 14.63 -3.59
N ALA A 134 2.90 14.54 -4.26
CA ALA A 134 2.84 14.10 -5.66
C ALA A 134 3.71 14.98 -6.56
N SER A 135 3.67 16.31 -6.37
CA SER A 135 4.50 17.27 -7.11
C SER A 135 6.00 17.02 -6.96
N ASP A 136 6.48 16.52 -5.82
CA ASP A 136 7.89 16.20 -5.60
C ASP A 136 8.38 15.06 -6.49
N LEU A 137 7.55 14.02 -6.70
CA LEU A 137 7.88 12.87 -7.54
C LEU A 137 7.67 13.15 -9.02
N ILE A 138 6.69 14.00 -9.37
CA ILE A 138 6.40 14.42 -10.74
C ILE A 138 7.48 15.36 -11.27
N GLU A 139 7.77 16.43 -10.54
CA GLU A 139 8.61 17.53 -11.03
C GLU A 139 10.09 17.35 -10.68
N LEU A 140 10.38 16.57 -9.63
CA LEU A 140 11.74 16.35 -9.10
C LEU A 140 12.51 17.65 -8.88
N LYS A 141 11.81 18.72 -8.45
CA LYS A 141 12.40 20.06 -8.27
C LYS A 141 13.35 20.12 -7.06
N GLY A 142 14.31 21.03 -7.12
CA GLY A 142 15.22 21.32 -6.02
C GLY A 142 16.52 20.52 -6.03
N LYS A 143 17.41 20.87 -5.11
CA LYS A 143 18.76 20.31 -5.02
C LYS A 143 18.75 18.81 -4.62
N LYS A 144 17.83 18.42 -3.75
CA LYS A 144 17.68 17.04 -3.28
C LYS A 144 17.44 16.02 -4.41
N TYR A 145 16.79 16.45 -5.50
CA TYR A 145 16.47 15.59 -6.64
C TYR A 145 17.43 15.74 -7.83
N HIS A 146 18.55 16.50 -7.68
CA HIS A 146 19.48 16.70 -8.78
C HIS A 146 20.05 15.40 -9.35
N GLY A 147 20.41 14.45 -8.48
CA GLY A 147 20.87 13.13 -8.88
C GLY A 147 19.83 12.37 -9.70
N LYS A 148 18.55 12.33 -9.23
CA LYS A 148 17.45 11.66 -9.94
C LYS A 148 17.21 12.25 -11.32
N ARG A 149 17.20 13.60 -11.46
CA ARG A 149 17.10 14.24 -12.79
C ARG A 149 18.25 13.88 -13.72
N ASN A 150 19.48 13.79 -13.21
CA ASN A 150 20.63 13.37 -14.03
C ASN A 150 20.50 11.90 -14.49
N HIS A 151 20.00 11.03 -13.63
CA HIS A 151 19.74 9.63 -13.98
C HIS A 151 18.65 9.51 -15.05
N ILE A 152 17.55 10.24 -14.91
CA ILE A 152 16.49 10.30 -15.93
C ILE A 152 17.04 10.82 -17.26
N LYS A 153 17.84 11.91 -17.23
CA LYS A 153 18.45 12.44 -18.45
C LYS A 153 19.28 11.37 -19.19
N ARG A 154 20.09 10.61 -18.46
CA ARG A 154 20.88 9.51 -19.06
C ARG A 154 20.03 8.37 -19.57
N PHE A 155 18.89 8.09 -18.90
CA PHE A 155 17.93 7.11 -19.41
C PHE A 155 17.40 7.53 -20.77
N MET A 156 17.10 8.82 -20.94
CA MET A 156 16.57 9.42 -22.17
C MET A 156 17.61 9.59 -23.30
N ASP A 157 18.89 9.35 -23.07
CA ASP A 157 19.91 9.37 -24.13
C ASP A 157 19.72 8.25 -25.17
N GLU A 158 18.93 7.23 -24.87
CA GLU A 158 18.53 6.15 -25.76
C GLU A 158 17.02 6.17 -26.02
N PRO A 159 16.51 5.58 -27.10
CA PRO A 159 15.08 5.47 -27.35
C PRO A 159 14.35 4.82 -26.17
N TRP A 160 13.31 5.46 -25.69
CA TRP A 160 12.50 4.95 -24.57
C TRP A 160 11.02 5.19 -24.83
N GLU A 161 10.19 4.42 -24.14
CA GLU A 161 8.75 4.52 -24.21
C GLU A 161 8.11 4.16 -22.86
N TYR A 162 7.13 4.95 -22.46
CA TYR A 162 6.21 4.64 -21.38
C TYR A 162 4.88 4.24 -21.99
N ARG A 163 4.34 3.10 -21.61
CA ARG A 163 3.02 2.61 -22.03
C ARG A 163 2.16 2.30 -20.84
N GLU A 164 0.85 2.56 -20.97
CA GLU A 164 -0.10 1.97 -20.04
C GLU A 164 -0.07 0.45 -20.18
N LEU A 165 -0.12 -0.25 -19.05
CA LEU A 165 -0.15 -1.71 -19.00
C LEU A 165 -1.54 -2.19 -19.43
N THR A 166 -1.56 -3.10 -20.38
CA THR A 166 -2.76 -3.75 -20.90
C THR A 166 -2.61 -5.27 -20.81
N ASP A 167 -3.65 -6.03 -21.14
CA ASP A 167 -3.60 -7.50 -21.15
C ASP A 167 -2.42 -8.08 -21.95
N LYS A 168 -1.90 -7.31 -22.91
CA LYS A 168 -0.79 -7.75 -23.78
C LYS A 168 0.56 -7.81 -23.05
N GLU A 169 0.74 -6.99 -22.04
CA GLU A 169 1.97 -6.88 -21.28
C GLU A 169 1.96 -7.73 -20.01
N ILE A 170 0.81 -8.29 -19.58
CA ILE A 170 0.68 -9.03 -18.33
C ILE A 170 1.69 -10.18 -18.24
N ASP A 171 1.72 -11.07 -19.24
CA ASP A 171 2.64 -12.21 -19.23
C ASP A 171 4.10 -11.77 -19.14
N SER A 172 4.46 -10.71 -19.91
CA SER A 172 5.82 -10.15 -19.87
C SER A 172 6.17 -9.52 -18.52
N CYS A 173 5.20 -8.91 -17.83
CA CYS A 173 5.43 -8.36 -16.47
C CYS A 173 5.62 -9.49 -15.44
N ILE A 174 4.86 -10.58 -15.56
CA ILE A 174 5.02 -11.77 -14.69
C ILE A 174 6.40 -12.40 -14.91
N GLU A 175 6.81 -12.60 -16.16
CA GLU A 175 8.14 -13.10 -16.50
C GLU A 175 9.26 -12.17 -15.98
N PHE A 176 9.11 -10.86 -16.18
CA PHE A 176 10.04 -9.85 -15.68
C PHE A 176 10.19 -9.93 -14.15
N SER A 177 9.08 -10.06 -13.43
CA SER A 177 9.07 -10.20 -11.98
C SER A 177 9.80 -11.46 -11.52
N ALA A 178 9.52 -12.61 -12.14
CA ALA A 178 10.17 -13.87 -11.83
C ALA A 178 11.71 -13.80 -12.07
N GLU A 179 12.13 -13.20 -13.19
CA GLU A 179 13.59 -12.99 -13.47
C GLU A 179 14.23 -12.04 -12.46
N PHE A 180 13.50 -11.03 -11.98
CA PHE A 180 13.98 -10.06 -10.99
C PHE A 180 14.37 -10.75 -9.68
N TYR A 181 13.52 -11.65 -9.15
CA TYR A 181 13.80 -12.40 -7.92
C TYR A 181 14.92 -13.42 -8.10
N ASN A 182 14.96 -14.12 -9.23
CA ASN A 182 16.01 -15.09 -9.53
C ASN A 182 17.41 -14.45 -9.60
N LYS A 183 17.52 -13.23 -10.13
CA LYS A 183 18.79 -12.50 -10.24
C LYS A 183 19.33 -11.99 -8.90
N ASN A 184 18.46 -11.77 -7.94
CA ASN A 184 18.81 -11.17 -6.65
C ASN A 184 19.02 -12.20 -5.52
N ASP A 185 19.12 -13.51 -5.84
CA ASP A 185 19.25 -14.62 -4.88
C ASP A 185 18.14 -14.66 -3.78
N ASN A 186 17.00 -14.04 -4.02
CA ASN A 186 15.89 -13.93 -3.07
C ASN A 186 14.72 -14.89 -3.39
N ALA A 187 14.90 -15.83 -4.32
CA ALA A 187 13.82 -16.71 -4.76
C ALA A 187 13.25 -17.61 -3.64
N ASP A 188 14.05 -17.90 -2.61
CA ASP A 188 13.67 -18.75 -1.47
C ASP A 188 13.24 -17.93 -0.23
N ASP A 189 13.22 -16.59 -0.32
CA ASP A 189 12.74 -15.73 0.75
C ASP A 189 11.21 -15.82 0.84
N PRO A 190 10.61 -16.17 2.00
CA PRO A 190 9.17 -16.25 2.16
C PRO A 190 8.44 -14.95 1.79
N SER A 191 9.03 -13.79 2.05
CA SER A 191 8.47 -12.49 1.71
C SER A 191 8.43 -12.27 0.19
N ALA A 192 9.48 -12.68 -0.53
CA ALA A 192 9.54 -12.63 -1.99
C ALA A 192 8.47 -13.52 -2.65
N VAL A 193 8.19 -14.69 -2.09
CA VAL A 193 7.13 -15.59 -2.58
C VAL A 193 5.75 -14.95 -2.42
N VAL A 194 5.50 -14.29 -1.28
CA VAL A 194 4.23 -13.61 -1.02
C VAL A 194 4.08 -12.38 -1.92
N GLU A 195 5.15 -11.59 -2.11
CA GLU A 195 5.15 -10.45 -3.01
C GLU A 195 4.89 -10.89 -4.46
N GLN A 196 5.51 -11.99 -4.91
CA GLN A 196 5.25 -12.51 -6.26
C GLN A 196 3.80 -12.95 -6.44
N TYR A 197 3.19 -13.57 -5.41
CA TYR A 197 1.76 -13.86 -5.42
C TYR A 197 0.92 -12.60 -5.52
N ALA A 198 1.27 -11.54 -4.79
CA ALA A 198 0.58 -10.26 -4.86
C ALA A 198 0.69 -9.63 -6.27
N ILE A 199 1.88 -9.68 -6.88
CA ILE A 199 2.10 -9.21 -8.26
C ILE A 199 1.22 -9.96 -9.25
N ASP A 200 1.19 -11.30 -9.18
CA ASP A 200 0.37 -12.14 -10.06
C ASP A 200 -1.12 -11.81 -9.89
N LEU A 201 -1.57 -11.65 -8.64
CA LEU A 201 -2.96 -11.30 -8.34
C LEU A 201 -3.33 -9.92 -8.89
N PHE A 202 -2.46 -8.93 -8.73
CA PHE A 202 -2.68 -7.58 -9.26
C PHE A 202 -2.75 -7.59 -10.79
N LEU A 203 -1.75 -8.17 -11.45
CA LEU A 203 -1.64 -8.18 -12.90
C LEU A 203 -2.81 -8.94 -13.57
N THR A 204 -3.17 -10.09 -13.02
CA THR A 204 -4.24 -10.93 -13.61
C THR A 204 -5.66 -10.44 -13.29
N ASN A 205 -5.81 -9.47 -12.37
CA ASN A 205 -7.11 -8.93 -11.96
C ASN A 205 -7.19 -7.39 -12.01
N MET A 206 -6.36 -6.73 -12.81
CA MET A 206 -6.26 -5.27 -12.85
C MET A 206 -7.62 -4.57 -12.98
N ASP A 207 -8.42 -4.94 -13.98
CA ASP A 207 -9.73 -4.35 -14.21
C ASP A 207 -10.68 -4.60 -13.03
N ARG A 208 -10.68 -5.83 -12.53
CA ARG A 208 -11.56 -6.22 -11.40
C ARG A 208 -11.19 -5.51 -10.11
N LEU A 209 -9.90 -5.27 -9.89
CA LEU A 209 -9.38 -4.51 -8.76
C LEU A 209 -9.48 -2.99 -8.98
N GLY A 210 -9.54 -2.52 -10.22
CA GLY A 210 -9.56 -1.11 -10.58
C GLY A 210 -8.17 -0.48 -10.59
N LEU A 211 -7.14 -1.30 -10.82
CA LEU A 211 -5.74 -0.88 -10.80
C LEU A 211 -5.34 -0.17 -12.09
N LYS A 212 -4.35 0.69 -11.98
CA LYS A 212 -3.59 1.28 -13.07
C LYS A 212 -2.22 0.66 -13.11
N GLY A 213 -1.71 0.42 -14.30
CA GLY A 213 -0.37 -0.09 -14.49
C GLY A 213 0.35 0.58 -15.64
N ALA A 214 1.67 0.48 -15.64
CA ALA A 214 2.49 0.97 -16.72
C ALA A 214 3.76 0.11 -16.90
N VAL A 215 4.26 0.09 -18.12
CA VAL A 215 5.52 -0.54 -18.51
C VAL A 215 6.47 0.49 -19.10
N LEU A 216 7.75 0.34 -18.79
CA LEU A 216 8.82 1.20 -19.27
C LEU A 216 9.75 0.39 -20.18
N TYR A 217 9.96 0.89 -21.40
CA TYR A 217 10.87 0.30 -22.36
C TYR A 217 12.07 1.22 -22.61
N ARG A 218 13.21 0.61 -22.92
CA ARG A 218 14.40 1.28 -23.44
C ARG A 218 15.04 0.40 -24.49
N ASN A 219 15.28 0.93 -25.70
CA ASN A 219 15.76 0.17 -26.87
C ASN A 219 14.90 -1.08 -27.14
N ASP A 220 13.58 -0.90 -27.15
CA ASP A 220 12.55 -1.94 -27.34
C ASP A 220 12.60 -3.10 -26.33
N LYS A 221 13.32 -2.94 -25.21
CA LYS A 221 13.36 -3.91 -24.12
C LYS A 221 12.63 -3.36 -22.90
N MET A 222 11.80 -4.19 -22.27
CA MET A 222 11.19 -3.85 -20.99
C MET A 222 12.27 -3.64 -19.95
N THR A 223 12.24 -2.49 -19.27
CA THR A 223 13.17 -2.11 -18.19
C THR A 223 12.49 -1.95 -16.85
N GLY A 224 11.17 -2.01 -16.81
CA GLY A 224 10.41 -1.99 -15.56
C GLY A 224 8.92 -1.92 -15.81
N PHE A 225 8.17 -2.19 -14.73
CA PHE A 225 6.72 -2.00 -14.67
C PHE A 225 6.28 -1.55 -13.28
N THR A 226 5.09 -1.00 -13.21
CA THR A 226 4.50 -0.50 -11.96
C THR A 226 2.99 -0.68 -11.97
N VAL A 227 2.41 -0.86 -10.77
CA VAL A 227 0.97 -1.01 -10.57
C VAL A 227 0.55 -0.19 -9.34
N GLY A 228 -0.60 0.46 -9.40
CA GLY A 228 -1.12 1.24 -8.29
C GLY A 228 -2.57 1.66 -8.50
N GLU A 229 -3.14 2.36 -7.52
CA GLU A 229 -4.51 2.88 -7.56
C GLU A 229 -4.65 4.20 -6.79
N GLN A 230 -5.70 4.95 -7.04
CA GLN A 230 -6.12 6.02 -6.16
C GLN A 230 -6.92 5.42 -5.00
N ILE A 231 -6.42 5.61 -3.76
CA ILE A 231 -7.03 4.99 -2.57
C ILE A 231 -8.04 5.88 -1.86
N ASN A 232 -7.88 7.19 -1.97
CA ASN A 232 -8.78 8.15 -1.33
C ASN A 232 -8.90 9.44 -2.14
N SER A 233 -9.44 10.50 -1.55
CA SER A 233 -9.72 11.77 -2.24
C SER A 233 -8.47 12.49 -2.74
N ASP A 234 -7.28 12.27 -2.15
CA ASP A 234 -6.07 13.05 -2.42
C ASP A 234 -4.78 12.23 -2.57
N THR A 235 -4.85 10.89 -2.50
CA THR A 235 -3.67 10.01 -2.46
C THR A 235 -3.75 8.89 -3.49
N PHE A 236 -2.66 8.71 -4.22
CA PHE A 236 -2.41 7.55 -5.07
C PHE A 236 -1.42 6.61 -4.39
N VAL A 237 -1.68 5.31 -4.38
CA VAL A 237 -0.74 4.30 -3.86
C VAL A 237 -0.04 3.58 -5.02
N VAL A 238 1.25 3.31 -4.85
CA VAL A 238 2.05 2.48 -5.74
C VAL A 238 2.32 1.16 -5.03
N HIS A 239 1.60 0.12 -5.42
CA HIS A 239 1.72 -1.22 -4.84
C HIS A 239 2.98 -1.94 -5.29
N ILE A 240 3.28 -1.85 -6.58
CA ILE A 240 4.43 -2.51 -7.20
C ILE A 240 5.18 -1.52 -8.06
N GLU A 241 6.49 -1.46 -7.87
CA GLU A 241 7.41 -0.74 -8.76
C GLU A 241 8.68 -1.58 -8.91
N LYS A 242 8.86 -2.20 -10.06
CA LYS A 242 10.04 -3.02 -10.39
C LYS A 242 10.72 -2.45 -11.61
N ALA A 243 12.04 -2.22 -11.53
CA ALA A 243 12.84 -1.79 -12.66
C ALA A 243 14.25 -2.40 -12.59
N LEU A 244 14.92 -2.54 -13.72
CA LEU A 244 16.28 -3.07 -13.79
C LEU A 244 17.26 -2.09 -13.15
N ALA A 245 17.97 -2.52 -12.10
CA ALA A 245 18.93 -1.70 -11.37
C ALA A 245 20.19 -1.38 -12.19
N ASP A 246 20.57 -2.26 -13.13
CA ASP A 246 21.66 -2.08 -14.07
C ASP A 246 21.34 -1.12 -15.23
N VAL A 247 20.06 -0.76 -15.42
CA VAL A 247 19.62 0.26 -16.37
C VAL A 247 19.52 1.60 -15.66
N GLN A 248 20.59 2.39 -15.77
CA GLN A 248 20.68 3.67 -15.10
C GLN A 248 19.49 4.59 -15.41
N GLY A 249 18.76 4.98 -14.37
CA GLY A 249 17.63 5.90 -14.46
C GLY A 249 16.28 5.23 -14.69
N ALA A 250 16.19 3.90 -14.80
CA ALA A 250 14.93 3.18 -15.00
C ALA A 250 13.95 3.43 -13.84
N TYR A 251 14.35 3.24 -12.58
CA TYR A 251 13.51 3.51 -11.41
C TYR A 251 12.97 4.95 -11.34
N PRO A 252 13.83 5.99 -11.32
CA PRO A 252 13.32 7.36 -11.22
C PRO A 252 12.51 7.78 -12.45
N MET A 253 12.77 7.20 -13.64
CA MET A 253 11.98 7.46 -14.83
C MET A 253 10.59 6.84 -14.71
N LEU A 254 10.51 5.57 -14.33
CA LEU A 254 9.24 4.86 -14.12
C LEU A 254 8.38 5.58 -13.06
N CYS A 255 8.96 5.85 -11.89
CA CYS A 255 8.31 6.55 -10.78
C CYS A 255 7.74 7.92 -11.24
N SER A 256 8.56 8.76 -11.87
CA SER A 256 8.14 10.10 -12.30
C SER A 256 7.08 10.06 -13.40
N GLN A 257 7.18 9.15 -14.35
CA GLN A 257 6.18 9.00 -15.42
C GLN A 257 4.86 8.49 -14.85
N PHE A 258 4.88 7.46 -14.01
CA PHE A 258 3.68 6.90 -13.40
C PHE A 258 2.96 7.92 -12.52
N ALA A 259 3.70 8.65 -11.69
CA ALA A 259 3.19 9.76 -10.88
C ALA A 259 2.53 10.85 -11.76
N SER A 260 3.20 11.25 -12.83
CA SER A 260 2.71 12.29 -13.75
C SER A 260 1.41 11.91 -14.46
N HIS A 261 1.24 10.64 -14.80
CA HIS A 261 0.03 10.17 -15.49
C HIS A 261 -1.15 9.94 -14.55
N ASN A 262 -0.89 9.52 -13.30
CA ASN A 262 -1.94 9.04 -12.40
C ASN A 262 -2.20 9.93 -11.17
N ALA A 263 -1.25 10.77 -10.76
CA ALA A 263 -1.34 11.55 -9.52
C ALA A 263 -1.16 13.06 -9.71
N LYS A 264 -1.23 13.59 -10.94
CA LYS A 264 -1.03 15.03 -11.21
C LYS A 264 -2.04 15.95 -10.51
N ASP A 265 -3.25 15.46 -10.28
CA ASP A 265 -4.35 16.19 -9.67
C ASP A 265 -4.54 15.79 -8.19
N LEU A 266 -3.64 14.97 -7.63
CA LEU A 266 -3.63 14.51 -6.24
C LEU A 266 -2.54 15.20 -5.43
N SER A 267 -2.69 15.20 -4.11
CA SER A 267 -1.72 15.81 -3.21
C SER A 267 -0.57 14.89 -2.87
N PHE A 268 -0.84 13.59 -2.74
CA PHE A 268 0.11 12.64 -2.18
C PHE A 268 0.26 11.38 -3.05
N ILE A 269 1.45 10.77 -2.93
CA ILE A 269 1.74 9.41 -3.40
C ILE A 269 2.24 8.61 -2.21
N ASN A 270 1.52 7.54 -1.89
CA ASN A 270 1.92 6.54 -0.93
C ASN A 270 2.71 5.44 -1.65
N ARG A 271 3.87 5.05 -1.13
CA ARG A 271 4.73 4.00 -1.68
C ARG A 271 4.86 2.81 -0.73
N GLU A 272 3.89 2.66 0.15
CA GLU A 272 3.80 1.60 1.16
C GLU A 272 4.97 1.61 2.15
N GLU A 273 5.05 0.60 3.00
CA GLU A 273 6.14 0.38 3.94
C GLU A 273 7.35 -0.27 3.27
N ASP A 274 8.51 -0.20 3.91
CA ASP A 274 9.71 -0.91 3.45
C ASP A 274 9.72 -2.33 4.05
N LEU A 275 9.38 -3.31 3.24
CA LEU A 275 9.44 -4.73 3.65
C LEU A 275 10.88 -5.26 3.85
N GLY A 276 11.91 -4.38 3.91
CA GLY A 276 13.32 -4.76 4.06
C GLY A 276 13.95 -5.32 2.78
N LEU A 277 13.22 -5.32 1.68
CA LEU A 277 13.74 -5.67 0.36
C LEU A 277 14.52 -4.47 -0.18
N SER A 278 15.81 -4.53 -0.15
CA SER A 278 16.85 -3.49 -0.22
C SER A 278 16.79 -2.42 -1.35
N LEU A 279 15.74 -2.34 -2.13
CA LEU A 279 15.66 -1.49 -3.33
C LEU A 279 14.97 -0.13 -3.10
N ILE A 280 14.25 0.04 -2.01
CA ILE A 280 13.61 1.33 -1.67
C ILE A 280 14.66 2.36 -1.23
N HIS A 281 15.80 1.94 -0.68
CA HIS A 281 16.91 2.83 -0.31
C HIS A 281 17.46 3.67 -1.47
N ILE A 282 17.28 3.25 -2.72
CA ILE A 282 17.66 4.05 -3.91
C ILE A 282 16.70 5.24 -4.11
N SER A 283 15.49 5.17 -3.59
CA SER A 283 14.46 6.20 -3.73
C SER A 283 14.25 7.07 -2.48
N GLU A 284 14.86 6.71 -1.33
CA GLU A 284 14.77 7.51 -0.11
C GLU A 284 15.26 8.95 -0.34
N PRO A 285 14.57 9.96 0.24
CA PRO A 285 15.13 11.27 0.32
C PRO A 285 16.38 11.17 1.20
N THR A 286 17.55 11.40 0.63
CA THR A 286 18.77 11.65 1.43
C THR A 286 18.43 12.68 2.51
N ARG A 287 18.55 12.26 3.79
CA ARG A 287 18.35 13.08 4.99
C ARG A 287 19.10 14.39 4.92
#